data_f1b8073b6bb38efaa7a5b89353726a3a
#
_entry.id   f1b8073b6bb38efaa7a5b89353726a3a
#
_cell.length_a   1.000
_cell.length_b   1.000
_cell.length_c   1.000
_cell.angle_alpha   90.00
_cell.angle_beta   90.00
_cell.angle_gamma   90.00
#
_symmetry.space_group_name_H-M   'P 1'
#
loop_
_entity.id
_entity.type
_entity.pdbx_description
1 polymer ?
#
loop_
_entity_poly.entity_id
_entity_poly.type
_entity_poly.pdbx_seq_one_letter_code
_entity_poly.pdbx_strand_id
1 'polypeptide(L)'
;FRHGCGAHDALRLVEQKLQEGYVYVVDADLKSYFDSIPKNRLLKLIQEHISDSRMLKLIKMFLDQNILEELHEWTPIAGVPQGAVLSPMLSNLYLNPLDHEMADGGFEMVRYADDFVVLCRSQFEAEVALQVITEWVEQAGLTLHPTKTKIVDSRTESFAFLGYSFRGDKIYPRRESLAKMKTRIKELTPRKRSGSLESIVQELNRVLIGWFGYFRHSRWTIFQDLDAKIRSRLRRLLLKRHRKNPKRLPRQQRWPTTYFTEVGLWSLREAHQRFAQSLAGNY
;
A
#
# COMPACT_ATOMS: atom_id res chain seq x y z
N PHE A 1 6.95 -9.16 -4.46
CA PHE A 1 6.95 -10.62 -4.23
C PHE A 1 8.30 -11.28 -4.54
N ARG A 2 9.42 -10.59 -4.30
CA ARG A 2 10.75 -11.18 -4.36
C ARG A 2 11.12 -11.70 -2.97
N HIS A 3 11.89 -12.80 -2.91
CA HIS A 3 12.34 -13.38 -1.65
C HIS A 3 13.12 -12.34 -0.82
N GLY A 4 12.77 -12.20 0.46
CA GLY A 4 13.41 -11.25 1.36
C GLY A 4 13.01 -9.77 1.16
N CYS A 5 12.16 -9.43 0.18
CA CYS A 5 11.75 -8.06 -0.12
C CYS A 5 10.26 -7.87 0.12
N GLY A 6 9.89 -7.01 1.06
CA GLY A 6 8.52 -6.64 1.37
C GLY A 6 8.15 -5.23 0.87
N ALA A 7 6.87 -4.87 0.98
CA ALA A 7 6.40 -3.52 0.63
C ALA A 7 7.14 -2.41 1.42
N HIS A 8 7.49 -2.67 2.68
CA HIS A 8 8.24 -1.72 3.49
C HIS A 8 9.68 -1.50 3.02
N ASP A 9 10.29 -2.48 2.35
CA ASP A 9 11.64 -2.32 1.79
C ASP A 9 11.57 -1.40 0.56
N ALA A 10 10.56 -1.58 -0.29
CA ALA A 10 10.31 -0.69 -1.42
C ALA A 10 10.01 0.75 -0.96
N LEU A 11 9.20 0.92 0.10
CA LEU A 11 8.91 2.23 0.67
C LEU A 11 10.16 2.92 1.23
N ARG A 12 11.03 2.18 1.95
CA ARG A 12 12.31 2.70 2.47
C ARG A 12 13.25 3.12 1.35
N LEU A 13 13.30 2.33 0.26
CA LEU A 13 14.13 2.68 -0.89
C LEU A 13 13.65 3.97 -1.56
N VAL A 14 12.33 4.14 -1.75
CA VAL A 14 11.76 5.40 -2.27
C VAL A 14 12.09 6.57 -1.35
N GLU A 15 11.94 6.43 -0.02
CA GLU A 15 12.27 7.45 0.96
C GLU A 15 13.74 7.84 0.90
N GLN A 16 14.64 6.86 0.86
CA GLN A 16 16.08 7.06 0.73
C GLN A 16 16.43 7.82 -0.55
N LYS A 17 15.90 7.41 -1.71
CA LYS A 17 16.17 8.07 -2.99
C LYS A 17 15.67 9.51 -3.03
N LEU A 18 14.50 9.80 -2.43
CA LEU A 18 14.03 11.17 -2.27
C LEU A 18 14.99 12.04 -1.43
N GLN A 19 15.56 11.48 -0.35
CA GLN A 19 16.57 12.15 0.48
C GLN A 19 17.91 12.36 -0.27
N GLU A 20 18.27 11.47 -1.18
CA GLU A 20 19.43 11.58 -2.08
C GLU A 20 19.22 12.61 -3.21
N GLY A 21 18.06 13.26 -3.27
CA GLY A 21 17.75 14.31 -4.23
C GLY A 21 17.09 13.85 -5.54
N TYR A 22 16.59 12.61 -5.62
CA TYR A 22 15.78 12.13 -6.74
C TYR A 22 14.34 12.62 -6.56
N VAL A 23 14.06 13.84 -6.96
CA VAL A 23 12.81 14.54 -6.65
C VAL A 23 11.75 14.47 -7.76
N TYR A 24 12.17 14.13 -8.98
CA TYR A 24 11.24 13.90 -10.09
C TYR A 24 10.87 12.41 -10.14
N VAL A 25 9.60 12.12 -10.17
CA VAL A 25 9.08 10.76 -10.07
C VAL A 25 8.18 10.45 -11.25
N VAL A 26 8.52 9.41 -11.99
CA VAL A 26 7.60 8.81 -12.96
C VAL A 26 6.70 7.87 -12.18
N ASP A 27 5.43 8.27 -12.01
CA ASP A 27 4.35 7.47 -11.44
C ASP A 27 3.63 6.78 -12.60
N ALA A 28 3.95 5.51 -12.85
CA ALA A 28 3.45 4.76 -13.98
C ALA A 28 2.51 3.63 -13.53
N ASP A 29 1.31 3.59 -14.11
CA ASP A 29 0.26 2.61 -13.81
C ASP A 29 -0.05 1.79 -15.08
N LEU A 30 0.00 0.47 -14.97
CA LEU A 30 -0.36 -0.44 -16.06
C LEU A 30 -1.86 -0.68 -16.08
N LYS A 31 -2.49 -0.45 -17.24
CA LYS A 31 -3.93 -0.63 -17.39
C LYS A 31 -4.30 -2.11 -17.38
N SER A 32 -5.13 -2.51 -16.40
CA SER A 32 -5.63 -3.90 -16.30
C SER A 32 -4.53 -4.95 -16.44
N TYR A 33 -3.41 -4.75 -15.76
CA TYR A 33 -2.17 -5.50 -15.98
C TYR A 33 -2.37 -7.02 -16.01
N PHE A 34 -2.99 -7.59 -14.98
CA PHE A 34 -3.19 -9.04 -14.89
C PHE A 34 -4.06 -9.59 -16.03
N ASP A 35 -5.02 -8.81 -16.51
CA ASP A 35 -5.94 -9.22 -17.57
C ASP A 35 -5.35 -9.00 -18.97
N SER A 36 -4.28 -8.20 -19.09
CA SER A 36 -3.68 -7.83 -20.37
C SER A 36 -2.41 -8.60 -20.73
N ILE A 37 -1.82 -9.37 -19.81
CA ILE A 37 -0.59 -10.12 -20.06
C ILE A 37 -0.78 -11.09 -21.24
N PRO A 38 -0.01 -10.98 -22.36
CA PRO A 38 -0.10 -11.91 -23.48
C PRO A 38 0.41 -13.30 -23.09
N LYS A 39 -0.50 -14.28 -22.99
CA LYS A 39 -0.20 -15.67 -22.54
C LYS A 39 0.94 -16.31 -23.32
N ASN A 40 0.97 -16.15 -24.65
CA ASN A 40 2.00 -16.73 -25.50
C ASN A 40 3.40 -16.18 -25.20
N ARG A 41 3.50 -14.87 -24.92
CA ARG A 41 4.76 -14.22 -24.55
C ARG A 41 5.21 -14.66 -23.16
N LEU A 42 4.27 -14.72 -22.20
CA LEU A 42 4.55 -15.23 -20.87
C LEU A 42 5.06 -16.68 -20.91
N LEU A 43 4.44 -17.54 -21.70
CA LEU A 43 4.88 -18.92 -21.86
C LEU A 43 6.29 -19.04 -22.46
N LYS A 44 6.66 -18.18 -23.41
CA LYS A 44 8.03 -18.13 -23.93
C LYS A 44 9.04 -17.78 -22.85
N LEU A 45 8.77 -16.74 -22.05
CA LEU A 45 9.63 -16.36 -20.92
C LEU A 45 9.77 -17.48 -19.89
N ILE A 46 8.68 -18.23 -19.62
CA ILE A 46 8.72 -19.38 -18.71
C ILE A 46 9.61 -20.49 -19.28
N GLN A 47 9.55 -20.73 -20.60
CA GLN A 47 10.35 -21.77 -21.28
C GLN A 47 11.85 -21.47 -21.25
N GLU A 48 12.27 -20.21 -21.13
CA GLU A 48 13.68 -19.84 -20.94
C GLU A 48 14.23 -20.30 -19.58
N HIS A 49 13.35 -20.50 -18.58
CA HIS A 49 13.73 -20.89 -17.23
C HIS A 49 13.34 -22.33 -16.87
N ILE A 50 12.36 -22.92 -17.53
CA ILE A 50 11.82 -24.25 -17.24
C ILE A 50 11.83 -25.10 -18.52
N SER A 51 12.62 -26.18 -18.51
CA SER A 51 12.71 -27.15 -19.61
C SER A 51 11.78 -28.37 -19.44
N ASP A 52 11.23 -28.58 -18.24
CA ASP A 52 10.32 -29.72 -17.97
C ASP A 52 8.97 -29.53 -18.66
N SER A 53 8.70 -30.40 -19.64
CA SER A 53 7.48 -30.36 -20.45
C SER A 53 6.20 -30.61 -19.63
N ARG A 54 6.28 -31.36 -18.53
CA ARG A 54 5.13 -31.65 -17.67
C ARG A 54 4.78 -30.38 -16.86
N MET A 55 5.78 -29.70 -16.35
CA MET A 55 5.61 -28.44 -15.64
C MET A 55 5.05 -27.35 -16.56
N LEU A 56 5.58 -27.22 -17.78
CA LEU A 56 5.08 -26.27 -18.77
C LEU A 56 3.62 -26.56 -19.15
N LYS A 57 3.25 -27.83 -19.31
CA LYS A 57 1.85 -28.24 -19.56
C LYS A 57 0.94 -27.83 -18.38
N LEU A 58 1.38 -28.06 -17.15
CA LEU A 58 0.62 -27.69 -15.96
C LEU A 58 0.41 -26.16 -15.88
N ILE A 59 1.45 -25.36 -16.11
CA ILE A 59 1.36 -23.91 -16.12
C ILE A 59 0.42 -23.43 -17.23
N LYS A 60 0.50 -24.03 -18.42
CA LYS A 60 -0.40 -23.72 -19.52
C LYS A 60 -1.85 -24.02 -19.16
N MET A 61 -2.14 -25.18 -18.56
CA MET A 61 -3.48 -25.54 -18.09
C MET A 61 -3.99 -24.53 -17.07
N PHE A 62 -3.11 -24.05 -16.17
CA PHE A 62 -3.44 -23.02 -15.20
C PHE A 62 -3.80 -21.66 -15.87
N LEU A 63 -3.05 -21.25 -16.90
CA LEU A 63 -3.32 -20.02 -17.64
C LEU A 63 -4.59 -20.11 -18.51
N ASP A 64 -4.96 -21.31 -18.92
CA ASP A 64 -6.14 -21.57 -19.76
C ASP A 64 -7.40 -21.91 -18.94
N GLN A 65 -7.34 -21.75 -17.59
CA GLN A 65 -8.51 -21.93 -16.74
C GLN A 65 -9.64 -20.96 -17.08
N ASN A 66 -10.85 -21.48 -17.10
CA ASN A 66 -12.05 -20.68 -17.25
C ASN A 66 -12.29 -19.81 -16.02
N ILE A 67 -12.80 -18.62 -16.24
CA ILE A 67 -13.25 -17.70 -15.18
C ILE A 67 -14.76 -17.83 -15.09
N LEU A 68 -15.26 -18.06 -13.87
CA LEU A 68 -16.69 -18.02 -13.56
C LEU A 68 -17.02 -16.62 -13.01
N GLU A 69 -17.78 -15.84 -13.77
CA GLU A 69 -18.24 -14.52 -13.37
C GLU A 69 -19.79 -14.47 -13.50
N GLU A 70 -20.49 -14.21 -12.41
CA GLU A 70 -21.96 -14.13 -12.35
C GLU A 70 -22.70 -15.28 -13.05
N LEU A 71 -22.22 -16.54 -12.90
CA LEU A 71 -22.75 -17.75 -13.54
C LEU A 71 -22.44 -17.90 -15.05
N HIS A 72 -21.63 -17.05 -15.62
CA HIS A 72 -21.08 -17.19 -16.97
C HIS A 72 -19.64 -17.69 -16.90
N GLU A 73 -19.38 -18.79 -17.59
CA GLU A 73 -18.05 -19.38 -17.74
C GLU A 73 -17.45 -18.96 -19.08
N TRP A 74 -16.25 -18.36 -19.06
CA TRP A 74 -15.54 -17.96 -20.26
C TRP A 74 -14.03 -18.17 -20.09
N THR A 75 -13.35 -18.40 -21.22
CA THR A 75 -11.89 -18.57 -21.26
C THR A 75 -11.25 -17.26 -21.72
N PRO A 76 -10.47 -16.56 -20.89
CA PRO A 76 -9.80 -15.34 -21.29
C PRO A 76 -8.72 -15.62 -22.35
N ILE A 77 -8.71 -14.81 -23.40
CA ILE A 77 -7.70 -14.92 -24.50
C ILE A 77 -6.33 -14.42 -24.01
N ALA A 78 -6.31 -13.45 -23.11
CA ALA A 78 -5.12 -12.88 -22.47
C ALA A 78 -5.29 -12.88 -20.94
N GLY A 79 -4.21 -12.60 -20.23
CA GLY A 79 -4.23 -12.40 -18.79
C GLY A 79 -3.84 -13.63 -17.98
N VAL A 80 -3.60 -13.33 -16.70
CA VAL A 80 -3.30 -14.28 -15.64
C VAL A 80 -4.41 -14.16 -14.60
N PRO A 81 -5.05 -15.27 -14.14
CA PRO A 81 -6.17 -15.19 -13.21
C PRO A 81 -5.85 -14.38 -11.95
N GLN A 82 -6.61 -13.33 -11.67
CA GLN A 82 -6.41 -12.52 -10.47
C GLN A 82 -6.71 -13.32 -9.20
N GLY A 83 -5.83 -13.20 -8.19
CA GLY A 83 -5.99 -13.91 -6.91
C GLY A 83 -5.54 -15.36 -6.89
N ALA A 84 -5.09 -15.93 -8.01
CA ALA A 84 -4.52 -17.28 -8.04
C ALA A 84 -3.07 -17.30 -7.51
N VAL A 85 -2.67 -18.44 -6.93
CA VAL A 85 -1.39 -18.57 -6.20
C VAL A 85 -0.15 -18.28 -7.07
N LEU A 86 -0.19 -18.65 -8.35
CA LEU A 86 0.91 -18.45 -9.30
C LEU A 86 0.96 -17.04 -9.89
N SER A 87 -0.14 -16.30 -9.89
CA SER A 87 -0.24 -15.02 -10.58
C SER A 87 0.79 -13.97 -10.15
N PRO A 88 1.11 -13.80 -8.86
CA PRO A 88 2.17 -12.86 -8.46
C PRO A 88 3.56 -13.24 -8.97
N MET A 89 3.87 -14.54 -9.03
CA MET A 89 5.15 -15.04 -9.56
C MET A 89 5.25 -14.81 -11.06
N LEU A 90 4.20 -15.17 -11.79
CA LEU A 90 4.12 -14.99 -13.25
C LEU A 90 4.16 -13.53 -13.66
N SER A 91 3.47 -12.67 -12.89
CA SER A 91 3.50 -11.22 -13.02
C SER A 91 4.93 -10.67 -12.85
N ASN A 92 5.64 -11.11 -11.81
CA ASN A 92 7.03 -10.69 -11.60
C ASN A 92 7.96 -11.16 -12.72
N LEU A 93 7.79 -12.38 -13.20
CA LEU A 93 8.58 -12.91 -14.31
C LEU A 93 8.34 -12.09 -15.58
N TYR A 94 7.08 -11.70 -15.86
CA TYR A 94 6.75 -10.91 -17.04
C TYR A 94 7.35 -9.50 -17.03
N LEU A 95 7.42 -8.85 -15.87
CA LEU A 95 7.99 -7.51 -15.71
C LEU A 95 9.51 -7.51 -15.43
N ASN A 96 10.13 -8.67 -15.21
CA ASN A 96 11.55 -8.73 -14.92
C ASN A 96 12.45 -8.15 -16.03
N PRO A 97 12.16 -8.32 -17.35
CA PRO A 97 12.91 -7.66 -18.40
C PRO A 97 12.85 -6.13 -18.32
N LEU A 98 11.72 -5.53 -17.90
CA LEU A 98 11.64 -4.09 -17.66
C LEU A 98 12.57 -3.66 -16.53
N ASP A 99 12.67 -4.46 -15.45
CA ASP A 99 13.59 -4.16 -14.35
C ASP A 99 15.05 -4.08 -14.85
N HIS A 100 15.45 -4.99 -15.74
CA HIS A 100 16.79 -4.99 -16.34
C HIS A 100 16.98 -3.81 -17.30
N GLU A 101 16.03 -3.54 -18.19
CA GLU A 101 16.07 -2.41 -19.12
C GLU A 101 16.29 -1.08 -18.40
N MET A 102 15.53 -0.87 -17.30
CA MET A 102 15.65 0.34 -16.48
C MET A 102 16.99 0.40 -15.74
N ALA A 103 17.48 -0.73 -15.21
CA ALA A 103 18.77 -0.78 -14.53
C ALA A 103 19.94 -0.55 -15.49
N ASP A 104 19.91 -1.16 -16.69
CA ASP A 104 20.93 -1.00 -17.73
C ASP A 104 20.96 0.44 -18.27
N GLY A 105 19.79 1.12 -18.31
CA GLY A 105 19.66 2.54 -18.61
C GLY A 105 20.09 3.47 -17.47
N GLY A 106 20.49 2.94 -16.30
CA GLY A 106 20.91 3.72 -15.13
C GLY A 106 19.77 4.40 -14.38
N PHE A 107 18.52 3.97 -14.58
CA PHE A 107 17.35 4.54 -13.90
C PHE A 107 17.06 3.85 -12.56
N GLU A 108 16.71 4.65 -11.58
CA GLU A 108 16.35 4.19 -10.24
C GLU A 108 14.86 3.80 -10.17
N MET A 109 14.53 2.58 -10.60
CA MET A 109 13.18 2.04 -10.55
C MET A 109 12.94 1.27 -9.26
N VAL A 110 11.84 1.56 -8.58
CA VAL A 110 11.36 0.80 -7.41
C VAL A 110 10.02 0.17 -7.75
N ARG A 111 9.99 -1.16 -7.83
CA ARG A 111 8.81 -1.93 -8.20
C ARG A 111 8.41 -2.93 -7.10
N TYR A 112 7.10 -3.03 -6.85
CA TYR A 112 6.48 -4.05 -6.02
C TYR A 112 5.23 -4.61 -6.74
N ALA A 113 5.33 -5.81 -7.29
CA ALA A 113 4.37 -6.40 -8.22
C ALA A 113 4.23 -5.55 -9.50
N ASP A 114 3.04 -5.06 -9.77
CA ASP A 114 2.70 -4.17 -10.90
C ASP A 114 2.76 -2.68 -10.56
N ASP A 115 2.87 -2.34 -9.27
CA ASP A 115 3.01 -0.95 -8.79
C ASP A 115 4.49 -0.55 -8.81
N PHE A 116 4.87 0.46 -9.57
CA PHE A 116 6.24 0.93 -9.65
C PHE A 116 6.37 2.42 -9.87
N VAL A 117 7.50 2.95 -9.43
CA VAL A 117 7.90 4.34 -9.62
C VAL A 117 9.34 4.39 -10.10
N VAL A 118 9.68 5.38 -10.94
CA VAL A 118 11.07 5.67 -11.31
C VAL A 118 11.44 7.03 -10.74
N LEU A 119 12.53 7.06 -9.97
CA LEU A 119 13.00 8.27 -9.31
C LEU A 119 14.17 8.87 -10.09
N CYS A 120 14.08 10.16 -10.39
CA CYS A 120 14.98 10.89 -11.26
C CYS A 120 15.45 12.19 -10.57
N ARG A 121 16.65 12.67 -10.97
CA ARG A 121 17.21 13.92 -10.45
C ARG A 121 16.71 15.16 -11.20
N SER A 122 16.32 14.98 -12.46
CA SER A 122 15.84 16.06 -13.30
C SER A 122 14.55 15.69 -14.05
N GLN A 123 13.82 16.70 -14.50
CA GLN A 123 12.64 16.49 -15.33
C GLN A 123 13.00 15.82 -16.65
N PHE A 124 14.11 16.22 -17.27
CA PHE A 124 14.57 15.61 -18.52
C PHE A 124 14.86 14.11 -18.36
N GLU A 125 15.54 13.71 -17.27
CA GLU A 125 15.77 12.29 -16.95
C GLU A 125 14.44 11.52 -16.78
N ALA A 126 13.44 12.13 -16.13
CA ALA A 126 12.12 11.52 -15.96
C ALA A 126 11.36 11.39 -17.29
N GLU A 127 11.52 12.36 -18.21
CA GLU A 127 10.93 12.28 -19.55
C GLU A 127 11.56 11.15 -20.37
N VAL A 128 12.89 11.01 -20.32
CA VAL A 128 13.59 9.89 -20.97
C VAL A 128 13.18 8.54 -20.36
N ALA A 129 13.12 8.44 -19.04
CA ALA A 129 12.68 7.23 -18.36
C ALA A 129 11.24 6.84 -18.75
N LEU A 130 10.33 7.81 -18.83
CA LEU A 130 8.94 7.57 -19.26
C LEU A 130 8.89 7.10 -20.72
N GLN A 131 9.74 7.63 -21.61
CA GLN A 131 9.80 7.17 -22.98
C GLN A 131 10.26 5.70 -23.05
N VAL A 132 11.33 5.32 -22.35
CA VAL A 132 11.83 3.93 -22.30
C VAL A 132 10.73 2.99 -21.77
N ILE A 133 10.05 3.39 -20.69
CA ILE A 133 8.93 2.60 -20.14
C ILE A 133 7.82 2.42 -21.19
N THR A 134 7.45 3.50 -21.89
CA THR A 134 6.37 3.47 -22.88
C THR A 134 6.70 2.53 -24.02
N GLU A 135 7.90 2.64 -24.59
CA GLU A 135 8.37 1.79 -25.68
C GLU A 135 8.41 0.31 -25.25
N TRP A 136 8.93 0.03 -24.07
CA TRP A 136 8.97 -1.33 -23.53
C TRP A 136 7.57 -1.91 -23.32
N VAL A 137 6.67 -1.13 -22.69
CA VAL A 137 5.29 -1.54 -22.39
C VAL A 137 4.51 -1.87 -23.66
N GLU A 138 4.64 -1.04 -24.71
CA GLU A 138 4.04 -1.26 -26.03
C GLU A 138 4.59 -2.55 -26.67
N GLN A 139 5.91 -2.72 -26.70
CA GLN A 139 6.55 -3.92 -27.19
C GLN A 139 6.15 -5.15 -26.39
N ALA A 140 5.92 -5.02 -25.09
CA ALA A 140 5.44 -6.09 -24.22
C ALA A 140 3.96 -6.45 -24.45
N GLY A 141 3.23 -5.71 -25.30
CA GLY A 141 1.79 -5.91 -25.52
C GLY A 141 0.95 -5.48 -24.32
N LEU A 142 1.48 -4.58 -23.49
CA LEU A 142 0.80 -3.96 -22.36
C LEU A 142 0.40 -2.52 -22.72
N THR A 143 -0.30 -1.84 -21.81
CA THR A 143 -0.72 -0.45 -22.02
C THR A 143 -0.56 0.32 -20.72
N LEU A 144 0.07 1.49 -20.78
CA LEU A 144 0.09 2.44 -19.68
C LEU A 144 -1.30 3.07 -19.51
N HIS A 145 -1.68 3.34 -18.26
CA HIS A 145 -2.94 4.00 -17.98
C HIS A 145 -2.85 5.49 -18.34
N PRO A 146 -3.67 6.01 -19.29
CA PRO A 146 -3.46 7.31 -19.92
C PRO A 146 -3.60 8.51 -18.97
N THR A 147 -4.35 8.36 -17.88
CA THR A 147 -4.61 9.47 -16.93
C THR A 147 -3.89 9.32 -15.60
N LYS A 148 -3.36 8.15 -15.31
CA LYS A 148 -2.65 7.91 -14.04
C LYS A 148 -1.13 7.97 -14.20
N THR A 149 -0.62 7.65 -15.40
CA THR A 149 0.80 7.77 -15.72
C THR A 149 1.18 9.23 -15.88
N LYS A 150 2.14 9.71 -15.07
CA LYS A 150 2.56 11.11 -15.04
C LYS A 150 3.95 11.28 -14.44
N ILE A 151 4.60 12.38 -14.78
CA ILE A 151 5.81 12.84 -14.10
C ILE A 151 5.41 13.84 -13.01
N VAL A 152 5.92 13.66 -11.81
CA VAL A 152 5.61 14.48 -10.64
C VAL A 152 6.89 15.05 -10.04
N ASP A 153 6.95 16.38 -9.83
CA ASP A 153 7.93 16.99 -8.93
C ASP A 153 7.44 16.81 -7.47
N SER A 154 8.04 15.89 -6.75
CA SER A 154 7.64 15.53 -5.39
C SER A 154 7.71 16.69 -4.39
N ARG A 155 8.46 17.75 -4.69
CA ARG A 155 8.58 18.95 -3.83
C ARG A 155 7.29 19.78 -3.86
N THR A 156 6.59 19.80 -4.97
CA THR A 156 5.40 20.63 -5.20
C THR A 156 4.12 19.83 -5.20
N GLU A 157 4.15 18.61 -5.75
CA GLU A 157 3.01 17.71 -5.86
C GLU A 157 3.22 16.42 -5.07
N SER A 158 2.16 15.65 -4.91
CA SER A 158 2.24 14.32 -4.27
C SER A 158 2.06 13.22 -5.30
N PHE A 159 2.84 12.16 -5.18
CA PHE A 159 2.63 10.91 -5.87
C PHE A 159 2.21 9.81 -4.89
N ALA A 160 1.67 8.72 -5.42
CA ALA A 160 1.17 7.61 -4.62
C ALA A 160 1.95 6.34 -4.94
N PHE A 161 2.36 5.60 -3.91
CA PHE A 161 3.01 4.32 -4.05
C PHE A 161 2.66 3.41 -2.88
N LEU A 162 2.24 2.17 -3.13
CA LEU A 162 1.91 1.16 -2.13
C LEU A 162 0.98 1.67 -1.02
N GLY A 163 -0.09 2.38 -1.38
CA GLY A 163 -1.06 2.89 -0.41
C GLY A 163 -0.61 4.10 0.41
N TYR A 164 0.60 4.61 0.16
CA TYR A 164 1.12 5.85 0.73
C TYR A 164 1.06 6.99 -0.28
N SER A 165 1.13 8.21 0.22
CA SER A 165 1.29 9.45 -0.54
C SER A 165 2.55 10.15 -0.07
N PHE A 166 3.44 10.46 -1.00
CA PHE A 166 4.72 11.11 -0.78
C PHE A 166 4.65 12.56 -1.27
N ARG A 167 5.18 13.50 -0.49
CA ARG A 167 5.34 14.91 -0.87
C ARG A 167 6.58 15.48 -0.21
N GLY A 168 7.64 15.70 -0.96
CA GLY A 168 8.97 16.00 -0.43
C GLY A 168 9.41 14.90 0.55
N ASP A 169 9.83 15.32 1.73
CA ASP A 169 10.22 14.45 2.85
C ASP A 169 9.05 13.86 3.65
N LYS A 170 7.81 14.15 3.25
CA LYS A 170 6.61 13.80 4.03
C LYS A 170 5.89 12.62 3.44
N ILE A 171 5.65 11.61 4.30
CA ILE A 171 4.97 10.37 3.95
C ILE A 171 3.66 10.28 4.74
N TYR A 172 2.57 10.02 4.03
CA TYR A 172 1.22 9.91 4.59
C TYR A 172 0.52 8.66 4.06
N PRO A 173 -0.45 8.08 4.79
CA PRO A 173 -1.35 7.12 4.18
C PRO A 173 -2.14 7.82 3.08
N ARG A 174 -2.44 7.15 1.97
CA ARG A 174 -3.35 7.68 0.95
C ARG A 174 -4.68 8.09 1.57
N ARG A 175 -5.30 9.11 1.01
CA ARG A 175 -6.55 9.70 1.52
C ARG A 175 -7.65 8.65 1.71
N GLU A 176 -7.76 7.72 0.78
CA GLU A 176 -8.73 6.61 0.81
C GLU A 176 -8.44 5.64 1.96
N SER A 177 -7.17 5.28 2.17
CA SER A 177 -6.73 4.39 3.26
C SER A 177 -7.02 5.00 4.63
N LEU A 178 -6.74 6.31 4.77
CA LEU A 178 -7.03 7.05 6.00
C LEU A 178 -8.54 7.20 6.23
N ALA A 179 -9.33 7.40 5.17
CA ALA A 179 -10.78 7.48 5.24
C ALA A 179 -11.39 6.15 5.67
N LYS A 180 -10.94 5.03 5.08
CA LYS A 180 -11.34 3.66 5.48
C LYS A 180 -11.06 3.41 6.97
N MET A 181 -9.87 3.80 7.45
CA MET A 181 -9.51 3.68 8.87
C MET A 181 -10.42 4.51 9.77
N LYS A 182 -10.69 5.78 9.41
CA LYS A 182 -11.61 6.65 10.14
C LYS A 182 -13.03 6.09 10.19
N THR A 183 -13.48 5.48 9.11
CA THR A 183 -14.80 4.79 9.04
C THR A 183 -14.80 3.58 9.95
N ARG A 184 -13.76 2.74 9.92
CA ARG A 184 -13.66 1.56 10.77
C ARG A 184 -13.68 1.91 12.25
N ILE A 185 -12.95 2.96 12.67
CA ILE A 185 -13.03 3.49 14.05
C ILE A 185 -14.47 3.92 14.38
N LYS A 186 -15.19 4.53 13.42
CA LYS A 186 -16.59 4.95 13.61
C LYS A 186 -17.52 3.75 13.82
N GLU A 187 -17.38 2.71 13.06
CA GLU A 187 -18.15 1.47 13.16
C GLU A 187 -17.92 0.76 14.51
N LEU A 188 -16.68 0.71 14.96
CA LEU A 188 -16.31 0.09 16.24
C LEU A 188 -16.71 0.91 17.46
N THR A 189 -17.07 2.20 17.30
CA THR A 189 -17.42 3.10 18.41
C THR A 189 -18.74 3.84 18.19
N PRO A 190 -19.87 3.14 17.88
CA PRO A 190 -21.17 3.80 17.78
C PRO A 190 -21.64 4.23 19.18
N ARG A 191 -22.41 5.33 19.25
CA ARG A 191 -22.87 5.90 20.52
C ARG A 191 -23.74 4.96 21.34
N LYS A 192 -24.43 4.00 20.69
CA LYS A 192 -25.35 3.04 21.32
C LYS A 192 -24.73 1.64 21.46
N ARG A 193 -23.42 1.52 21.31
CA ARG A 193 -22.76 0.22 21.40
C ARG A 193 -22.96 -0.41 22.79
N SER A 194 -23.37 -1.68 22.81
CA SER A 194 -23.39 -2.54 23.98
C SER A 194 -22.00 -3.11 24.30
N GLY A 195 -21.83 -3.81 25.40
CA GLY A 195 -20.59 -4.42 25.86
C GLY A 195 -19.78 -3.52 26.81
N SER A 196 -18.75 -4.06 27.43
CA SER A 196 -17.87 -3.31 28.33
C SER A 196 -16.95 -2.36 27.54
N LEU A 197 -16.37 -1.38 28.22
CA LEU A 197 -15.38 -0.48 27.58
C LEU A 197 -14.14 -1.25 27.18
N GLU A 198 -13.70 -2.18 28.01
CA GLU A 198 -12.55 -3.05 27.82
C GLU A 198 -12.70 -3.89 26.54
N SER A 199 -13.88 -4.50 26.33
CA SER A 199 -14.17 -5.26 25.11
C SER A 199 -14.09 -4.39 23.86
N ILE A 200 -14.62 -3.17 23.91
CA ILE A 200 -14.55 -2.20 22.80
C ILE A 200 -13.11 -1.80 22.50
N VAL A 201 -12.32 -1.57 23.55
CA VAL A 201 -10.90 -1.20 23.44
C VAL A 201 -10.09 -2.35 22.84
N GLN A 202 -10.34 -3.59 23.25
CA GLN A 202 -9.66 -4.76 22.68
C GLN A 202 -9.93 -4.91 21.18
N GLU A 203 -11.16 -4.72 20.73
CA GLU A 203 -11.47 -4.76 19.30
C GLU A 203 -10.82 -3.61 18.52
N LEU A 204 -10.83 -2.40 19.09
CA LEU A 204 -10.11 -1.26 18.53
C LEU A 204 -8.62 -1.57 18.39
N ASN A 205 -8.00 -2.10 19.44
CA ASN A 205 -6.55 -2.39 19.45
C ASN A 205 -6.16 -3.36 18.34
N ARG A 206 -6.96 -4.39 18.06
CA ARG A 206 -6.67 -5.33 16.93
C ARG A 206 -6.57 -4.58 15.60
N VAL A 207 -7.50 -3.66 15.34
CA VAL A 207 -7.52 -2.86 14.12
C VAL A 207 -6.38 -1.84 14.09
N LEU A 208 -6.11 -1.17 15.22
CA LEU A 208 -5.05 -0.17 15.35
C LEU A 208 -3.68 -0.79 15.12
N ILE A 209 -3.39 -1.93 15.75
CA ILE A 209 -2.11 -2.65 15.63
C ILE A 209 -1.88 -3.11 14.20
N GLY A 210 -2.87 -3.74 13.56
CA GLY A 210 -2.76 -4.18 12.17
C GLY A 210 -2.55 -3.03 11.20
N TRP A 211 -3.31 -1.94 11.35
CA TRP A 211 -3.18 -0.75 10.50
C TRP A 211 -1.83 -0.04 10.70
N PHE A 212 -1.38 0.11 11.94
CA PHE A 212 -0.08 0.67 12.27
C PHE A 212 1.05 -0.19 11.70
N GLY A 213 0.96 -1.51 11.79
CA GLY A 213 1.96 -2.43 11.24
C GLY A 213 2.28 -2.12 9.77
N TYR A 214 1.27 -1.74 8.98
CA TYR A 214 1.47 -1.34 7.58
C TYR A 214 1.86 0.14 7.44
N PHE A 215 1.15 1.08 8.10
CA PHE A 215 1.32 2.52 7.90
C PHE A 215 2.34 3.21 8.84
N ARG A 216 3.19 2.46 9.51
CA ARG A 216 4.17 2.96 10.52
C ARG A 216 5.19 3.97 9.98
N HIS A 217 5.47 3.97 8.66
CA HIS A 217 6.35 4.95 8.01
C HIS A 217 5.69 6.33 7.81
N SER A 218 4.40 6.45 8.11
CA SER A 218 3.70 7.74 8.00
C SER A 218 4.16 8.73 9.05
N ARG A 219 4.01 10.02 8.74
CA ARG A 219 4.32 11.12 9.65
C ARG A 219 3.55 10.99 10.98
N TRP A 220 4.23 11.21 12.09
CA TRP A 220 3.71 11.07 13.45
C TRP A 220 2.40 11.82 13.75
N THR A 221 2.16 12.96 13.06
CA THR A 221 0.95 13.78 13.23
C THR A 221 -0.34 13.00 12.93
N ILE A 222 -0.30 12.08 11.95
CA ILE A 222 -1.43 11.22 11.60
C ILE A 222 -1.86 10.34 12.79
N PHE A 223 -0.89 9.78 13.48
CA PHE A 223 -1.14 8.91 14.64
C PHE A 223 -1.69 9.69 15.83
N GLN A 224 -1.17 10.91 16.07
CA GLN A 224 -1.69 11.80 17.09
C GLN A 224 -3.16 12.17 16.83
N ASP A 225 -3.49 12.51 15.58
CA ASP A 225 -4.87 12.90 15.19
C ASP A 225 -5.83 11.72 15.32
N LEU A 226 -5.41 10.53 14.93
CA LEU A 226 -6.22 9.31 15.08
C LEU A 226 -6.46 8.99 16.56
N ASP A 227 -5.43 9.03 17.41
CA ASP A 227 -5.55 8.83 18.86
C ASP A 227 -6.51 9.84 19.49
N ALA A 228 -6.40 11.12 19.13
CA ALA A 228 -7.30 12.16 19.60
C ALA A 228 -8.76 11.90 19.18
N LYS A 229 -8.97 11.45 17.92
CA LYS A 229 -10.28 11.09 17.39
C LYS A 229 -10.88 9.89 18.11
N ILE A 230 -10.10 8.85 18.36
CA ILE A 230 -10.53 7.66 19.09
C ILE A 230 -10.99 8.03 20.50
N ARG A 231 -10.16 8.75 21.27
CA ARG A 231 -10.50 9.22 22.64
C ARG A 231 -11.75 10.08 22.63
N SER A 232 -11.90 10.99 21.66
CA SER A 232 -13.12 11.80 21.52
C SER A 232 -14.38 10.95 21.33
N ARG A 233 -14.29 9.88 20.53
CA ARG A 233 -15.41 8.97 20.29
C ARG A 233 -15.76 8.13 21.52
N LEU A 234 -14.76 7.59 22.21
CA LEU A 234 -14.95 6.83 23.45
C LEU A 234 -15.57 7.71 24.55
N ARG A 235 -15.14 8.97 24.69
CA ARG A 235 -15.78 9.95 25.61
C ARG A 235 -17.24 10.19 25.28
N ARG A 236 -17.62 10.27 23.97
CA ARG A 236 -19.03 10.41 23.55
C ARG A 236 -19.87 9.18 23.90
N LEU A 237 -19.29 7.99 23.77
CA LEU A 237 -19.92 6.73 24.15
C LEU A 237 -20.17 6.70 25.68
N LEU A 238 -19.14 7.00 26.47
CA LEU A 238 -19.22 7.04 27.94
C LEU A 238 -20.22 8.07 28.43
N LEU A 239 -20.26 9.27 27.84
CA LEU A 239 -21.28 10.28 28.16
C LEU A 239 -22.70 9.76 28.00
N LYS A 240 -22.97 9.01 26.95
CA LYS A 240 -24.31 8.44 26.75
C LYS A 240 -24.65 7.37 27.78
N ARG A 241 -23.69 6.52 28.16
CA ARG A 241 -23.86 5.49 29.18
C ARG A 241 -24.10 6.09 30.56
N HIS A 242 -23.43 7.19 30.91
CA HIS A 242 -23.50 7.86 32.22
C HIS A 242 -24.45 9.06 32.23
N ARG A 243 -25.43 9.11 31.33
CA ARG A 243 -26.35 10.24 31.17
C ARG A 243 -27.17 10.55 32.47
N LYS A 244 -27.41 9.55 33.33
CA LYS A 244 -28.16 9.69 34.59
C LYS A 244 -27.39 10.37 35.73
N ASN A 245 -26.08 10.59 35.57
CA ASN A 245 -25.25 11.22 36.59
C ASN A 245 -24.35 12.31 35.95
N PRO A 246 -24.89 13.50 35.61
CA PRO A 246 -24.15 14.58 34.99
C PRO A 246 -23.23 15.25 36.04
N LYS A 247 -21.99 14.78 36.17
CA LYS A 247 -20.98 15.55 36.87
C LYS A 247 -20.67 16.81 36.06
N ARG A 248 -20.54 17.96 36.71
CA ARG A 248 -20.28 19.30 36.12
C ARG A 248 -18.92 19.41 35.38
N LEU A 249 -18.05 18.41 35.48
CA LEU A 249 -16.70 18.44 34.90
C LEU A 249 -16.70 18.31 33.38
N PRO A 250 -15.85 19.06 32.66
CA PRO A 250 -15.61 18.89 31.24
C PRO A 250 -15.25 17.43 30.88
N ARG A 251 -15.63 16.98 29.68
CA ARG A 251 -15.43 15.58 29.24
C ARG A 251 -13.98 15.11 29.33
N GLN A 252 -13.03 15.99 29.05
CA GLN A 252 -11.58 15.71 29.08
C GLN A 252 -11.07 15.50 30.50
N GLN A 253 -11.60 16.25 31.48
CA GLN A 253 -11.27 16.08 32.90
C GLN A 253 -11.94 14.85 33.51
N ARG A 254 -13.17 14.51 33.07
CA ARG A 254 -13.89 13.34 33.56
C ARG A 254 -13.27 12.01 33.07
N TRP A 255 -12.74 11.98 31.86
CA TRP A 255 -12.02 10.84 31.30
C TRP A 255 -10.74 11.36 30.63
N PRO A 256 -9.67 11.55 31.40
CA PRO A 256 -8.37 11.99 30.90
C PRO A 256 -7.76 10.93 29.99
N THR A 257 -6.64 11.25 29.35
CA THR A 257 -5.95 10.30 28.46
C THR A 257 -5.47 9.07 29.22
N THR A 258 -4.96 9.27 30.45
CA THR A 258 -4.50 8.20 31.36
C THR A 258 -5.58 7.15 31.62
N TYR A 259 -6.84 7.55 31.80
CA TYR A 259 -7.96 6.64 31.97
C TYR A 259 -8.07 5.63 30.83
N PHE A 260 -7.88 6.05 29.58
CA PHE A 260 -7.95 5.12 28.42
C PHE A 260 -6.72 4.23 28.35
N THR A 261 -5.56 4.72 28.76
CA THR A 261 -4.34 3.90 28.88
C THR A 261 -4.50 2.82 29.94
N GLU A 262 -5.08 3.15 31.09
CA GLU A 262 -5.41 2.20 32.18
C GLU A 262 -6.41 1.11 31.74
N VAL A 263 -7.38 1.47 30.89
CA VAL A 263 -8.32 0.53 30.27
C VAL A 263 -7.64 -0.31 29.16
N GLY A 264 -6.38 -0.04 28.84
CA GLY A 264 -5.59 -0.78 27.87
C GLY A 264 -5.72 -0.29 26.42
N LEU A 265 -6.16 0.96 26.19
CA LEU A 265 -6.18 1.51 24.82
C LEU A 265 -4.76 1.70 24.31
N TRP A 266 -4.46 1.03 23.21
CA TRP A 266 -3.18 1.13 22.53
C TRP A 266 -3.03 2.47 21.81
N SER A 267 -1.87 3.15 21.98
CA SER A 267 -1.59 4.45 21.39
C SER A 267 -0.75 4.28 20.13
N LEU A 268 -1.29 4.77 19.01
CA LEU A 268 -0.60 4.84 17.73
C LEU A 268 0.64 5.73 17.81
N ARG A 269 0.54 6.87 18.53
CA ARG A 269 1.64 7.82 18.69
C ARG A 269 2.81 7.20 19.47
N GLU A 270 2.54 6.52 20.58
CA GLU A 270 3.58 5.87 21.37
C GLU A 270 4.24 4.72 20.59
N ALA A 271 3.45 3.97 19.84
CA ALA A 271 3.99 2.92 18.97
C ALA A 271 4.92 3.50 17.90
N HIS A 272 4.55 4.64 17.30
CA HIS A 272 5.40 5.31 16.33
C HIS A 272 6.70 5.86 16.97
N GLN A 273 6.64 6.39 18.18
CA GLN A 273 7.84 6.84 18.90
C GLN A 273 8.82 5.65 19.14
N ARG A 274 8.30 4.50 19.59
CA ARG A 274 9.11 3.29 19.75
C ARG A 274 9.71 2.80 18.43
N PHE A 275 8.93 2.84 17.37
CA PHE A 275 9.41 2.49 16.03
C PHE A 275 10.51 3.43 15.54
N ALA A 276 10.35 4.74 15.70
CA ALA A 276 11.39 5.72 15.34
C ALA A 276 12.67 5.54 16.14
N GLN A 277 12.57 5.24 17.44
CA GLN A 277 13.73 4.92 18.29
C GLN A 277 14.45 3.65 17.84
N SER A 278 13.72 2.60 17.43
CA SER A 278 14.32 1.37 16.93
C SER A 278 15.09 1.56 15.61
N LEU A 279 14.67 2.50 14.78
CA LEU A 279 15.41 2.87 13.56
C LEU A 279 16.69 3.64 13.89
N ALA A 280 16.65 4.55 14.88
CA ALA A 280 17.80 5.36 15.28
C ALA A 280 18.86 4.57 16.06
N GLY A 281 18.50 3.45 16.70
CA GLY A 281 19.41 2.60 17.46
C GLY A 281 20.15 1.52 16.65
N ASN A 282 19.85 1.40 15.36
CA ASN A 282 20.50 0.44 14.44
C ASN A 282 21.57 1.10 13.55
N TYR A 283 22.06 2.31 13.91
CA TYR A 283 23.19 3.00 13.27
C TYR A 283 24.38 3.06 14.20
#